data_db15e7694c930c280ac0d0a0469f70ed
#
_entry.id   db15e7694c930c280ac0d0a0469f70ed
#
_cell.length_a   1.000
_cell.length_b   1.000
_cell.length_c   1.000
_cell.angle_alpha   90.00
_cell.angle_beta   90.00
_cell.angle_gamma   90.00
#
_symmetry.space_group_name_H-M   'P 1'
#
loop_
_entity.id
_entity.type
_entity.pdbx_description
1 polymer ?
#
loop_
_entity_poly.entity_id
_entity_poly.type
_entity_poly.pdbx_seq_one_letter_code
_entity_poly.pdbx_strand_id
1 'polypeptide(L)'
;SALASASSWTIAMVVPNLSEAGCSEMFAGLQQVLQPAGYQIMLAESQHRLEQEEKLLETLLASNIAAAILLSVEHSDTVRHWLKNASIPVMEMGAMRADPIDMNIGIDNVAAMYELTEMVIQRGYQNIGLLCANQEQWIFQQHLQGWYKAMLRHHLSPNRVINAAMPPNFSTGAAQLPEFLLAWPELDALVCVSDELACGALYECQRRRIKVPDDLAVVGFGDSDVSRVCQPPLTTMAVPHRKIGIEAGKALLERLNDGDWRDHKPIASSLCLRESC
;
A
#
# COMPACT_ATOMS: atom_id res chain seq x y z
N SER A 1 43.83 -4.41 11.40
CA SER A 1 42.64 -4.00 12.17
C SER A 1 41.90 -2.76 11.58
N ALA A 2 41.86 -2.63 10.28
CA ALA A 2 41.11 -1.56 9.59
C ALA A 2 39.60 -1.84 9.48
N LEU A 3 39.12 -2.93 10.07
CA LEU A 3 37.69 -3.33 10.02
C LEU A 3 36.88 -2.85 11.23
N ALA A 4 37.45 -2.20 12.21
CA ALA A 4 36.76 -1.89 13.47
C ALA A 4 36.25 -0.44 13.58
N SER A 5 36.37 0.39 12.53
CA SER A 5 35.83 1.76 12.51
C SER A 5 35.15 2.12 11.18
N ALA A 6 34.81 1.13 10.36
CA ALA A 6 34.12 1.38 9.11
C ALA A 6 32.66 1.75 9.40
N SER A 7 32.24 2.92 8.98
CA SER A 7 30.83 3.29 8.89
C SER A 7 30.07 2.19 8.16
N SER A 8 28.88 1.83 8.65
CA SER A 8 28.04 0.85 7.94
C SER A 8 27.52 1.43 6.65
N TRP A 9 27.55 0.63 5.58
CA TRP A 9 27.00 0.96 4.27
C TRP A 9 25.79 0.08 3.92
N THR A 10 25.28 -0.68 4.89
CA THR A 10 24.14 -1.55 4.73
C THR A 10 22.90 -0.92 5.36
N ILE A 11 21.83 -0.84 4.59
CA ILE A 11 20.51 -0.43 5.05
C ILE A 11 19.61 -1.66 5.04
N ALA A 12 18.98 -1.96 6.16
CA ALA A 12 18.02 -3.06 6.25
C ALA A 12 16.63 -2.56 5.85
N MET A 13 15.93 -3.32 5.01
CA MET A 13 14.56 -3.06 4.61
C MET A 13 13.69 -4.27 4.92
N VAL A 14 12.70 -4.09 5.79
CA VAL A 14 11.71 -5.12 6.11
C VAL A 14 10.42 -4.80 5.37
N VAL A 15 9.94 -5.76 4.58
CA VAL A 15 8.70 -5.65 3.80
C VAL A 15 7.73 -6.75 4.23
N PRO A 16 6.40 -6.50 4.17
CA PRO A 16 5.43 -7.54 4.48
C PRO A 16 5.49 -8.69 3.48
N ASN A 17 5.49 -8.40 2.19
CA ASN A 17 5.59 -9.37 1.11
C ASN A 17 6.13 -8.69 -0.16
N LEU A 18 7.18 -9.26 -0.75
CA LEU A 18 7.81 -8.72 -1.96
C LEU A 18 6.88 -8.72 -3.19
N SER A 19 5.91 -9.64 -3.23
CA SER A 19 4.95 -9.72 -4.34
C SER A 19 3.79 -8.74 -4.26
N GLU A 20 3.68 -7.98 -3.17
CA GLU A 20 2.62 -6.98 -3.05
C GLU A 20 2.84 -5.78 -3.98
N ALA A 21 1.70 -5.21 -4.39
CA ALA A 21 1.68 -4.07 -5.30
C ALA A 21 2.55 -2.90 -4.81
N GLY A 22 3.37 -2.38 -5.69
CA GLY A 22 4.21 -1.22 -5.44
C GLY A 22 5.51 -1.51 -4.68
N CYS A 23 5.69 -2.68 -4.09
CA CYS A 23 6.91 -3.01 -3.33
C CYS A 23 8.17 -2.87 -4.20
N SER A 24 8.18 -3.47 -5.38
CA SER A 24 9.33 -3.41 -6.30
C SER A 24 9.61 -2.00 -6.81
N GLU A 25 8.58 -1.20 -7.06
CA GLU A 25 8.74 0.19 -7.51
C GLU A 25 9.26 1.10 -6.39
N MET A 26 8.79 0.93 -5.17
CA MET A 26 9.33 1.65 -4.01
C MET A 26 10.80 1.29 -3.75
N PHE A 27 11.14 0.00 -3.83
CA PHE A 27 12.51 -0.47 -3.74
C PHE A 27 13.39 0.13 -4.82
N ALA A 28 12.94 0.13 -6.08
CA ALA A 28 13.67 0.73 -7.19
C ALA A 28 13.92 2.23 -6.99
N GLY A 29 12.93 2.95 -6.45
CA GLY A 29 13.08 4.37 -6.10
C GLY A 29 14.11 4.61 -5.00
N LEU A 30 14.09 3.81 -3.95
CA LEU A 30 15.11 3.84 -2.88
C LEU A 30 16.52 3.57 -3.45
N GLN A 31 16.64 2.51 -4.25
CA GLN A 31 17.92 2.10 -4.83
C GLN A 31 18.50 3.19 -5.75
N GLN A 32 17.65 3.85 -6.52
CA GLN A 32 18.05 4.95 -7.41
C GLN A 32 18.78 6.09 -6.66
N VAL A 33 18.42 6.33 -5.41
CA VAL A 33 19.02 7.38 -4.57
C VAL A 33 20.17 6.85 -3.72
N LEU A 34 20.00 5.71 -3.09
CA LEU A 34 20.92 5.19 -2.07
C LEU A 34 22.12 4.47 -2.67
N GLN A 35 21.97 3.77 -3.78
CA GLN A 35 23.06 3.03 -4.41
C GLN A 35 24.18 3.94 -4.92
N PRO A 36 23.93 5.08 -5.62
CA PRO A 36 24.97 6.00 -6.02
C PRO A 36 25.73 6.64 -4.85
N ALA A 37 25.08 6.70 -3.69
CA ALA A 37 25.71 7.18 -2.44
C ALA A 37 26.54 6.11 -1.72
N GLY A 38 26.61 4.88 -2.27
CA GLY A 38 27.40 3.76 -1.75
C GLY A 38 26.65 2.80 -0.81
N TYR A 39 25.37 3.03 -0.55
CA TYR A 39 24.59 2.16 0.33
C TYR A 39 24.03 0.94 -0.41
N GLN A 40 24.04 -0.21 0.27
CA GLN A 40 23.39 -1.44 -0.16
C GLN A 40 22.14 -1.70 0.68
N ILE A 41 21.06 -2.14 0.03
CA ILE A 41 19.80 -2.46 0.72
C ILE A 41 19.70 -3.97 0.87
N MET A 42 19.54 -4.43 2.10
CA MET A 42 19.28 -5.83 2.44
C MET A 42 17.80 -5.98 2.77
N LEU A 43 17.10 -6.84 2.02
CA LEU A 43 15.66 -7.08 2.14
C LEU A 43 15.35 -8.30 2.99
N ALA A 44 14.31 -8.19 3.83
CA ALA A 44 13.73 -9.30 4.56
C ALA A 44 12.20 -9.19 4.54
N GLU A 45 11.50 -10.33 4.54
CA GLU A 45 10.04 -10.40 4.56
C GLU A 45 9.50 -10.79 5.93
N SER A 46 8.52 -10.03 6.43
CA SER A 46 7.79 -10.35 7.67
C SER A 46 6.55 -11.21 7.43
N GLN A 47 6.07 -11.31 6.20
CA GLN A 47 4.85 -12.06 5.81
C GLN A 47 3.60 -11.60 6.59
N HIS A 48 3.47 -10.30 6.85
CA HIS A 48 2.38 -9.72 7.66
C HIS A 48 2.27 -10.27 9.09
N ARG A 49 3.36 -10.84 9.62
CA ARG A 49 3.38 -11.38 10.98
C ARG A 49 4.25 -10.52 11.89
N LEU A 50 3.64 -9.91 12.90
CA LEU A 50 4.36 -9.05 13.86
C LEU A 50 5.48 -9.80 14.58
N GLU A 51 5.27 -11.07 14.90
CA GLU A 51 6.29 -11.93 15.53
C GLU A 51 7.49 -12.17 14.61
N GLN A 52 7.26 -12.30 13.31
CA GLN A 52 8.33 -12.47 12.33
C GLN A 52 9.10 -11.17 12.14
N GLU A 53 8.42 -10.05 12.07
CA GLU A 53 9.05 -8.73 12.02
C GLU A 53 9.95 -8.51 13.26
N GLU A 54 9.47 -8.85 14.43
CA GLU A 54 10.21 -8.74 15.69
C GLU A 54 11.50 -9.57 15.64
N LYS A 55 11.44 -10.83 15.20
CA LYS A 55 12.63 -11.69 15.05
C LYS A 55 13.63 -11.15 14.04
N LEU A 56 13.14 -10.65 12.91
CA LEU A 56 13.98 -10.03 11.88
C LEU A 56 14.70 -8.80 12.42
N LEU A 57 13.98 -7.90 13.09
CA LEU A 57 14.54 -6.66 13.62
C LEU A 57 15.48 -6.90 14.78
N GLU A 58 15.24 -7.89 15.64
CA GLU A 58 16.18 -8.30 16.67
C GLU A 58 17.55 -8.64 16.07
N THR A 59 17.56 -9.44 15.01
CA THR A 59 18.79 -9.82 14.29
C THR A 59 19.41 -8.64 13.55
N LEU A 60 18.62 -7.86 12.84
CA LEU A 60 19.11 -6.75 12.02
C LEU A 60 19.67 -5.61 12.86
N LEU A 61 19.02 -5.25 13.96
CA LEU A 61 19.49 -4.21 14.88
C LEU A 61 20.76 -4.62 15.65
N ALA A 62 20.97 -5.92 15.86
CA ALA A 62 22.22 -6.44 16.42
C ALA A 62 23.38 -6.41 15.41
N SER A 63 23.08 -6.24 14.12
CA SER A 63 24.06 -6.10 13.05
C SER A 63 24.47 -4.63 12.87
N ASN A 64 25.62 -4.40 12.25
CA ASN A 64 26.06 -3.04 11.94
C ASN A 64 25.35 -2.50 10.70
N ILE A 65 24.12 -1.97 10.86
CA ILE A 65 23.34 -1.33 9.81
C ILE A 65 23.33 0.19 9.96
N ALA A 66 23.27 0.92 8.85
CA ALA A 66 23.26 2.38 8.83
C ALA A 66 21.87 2.97 9.10
N ALA A 67 20.82 2.28 8.65
CA ALA A 67 19.44 2.68 8.78
C ALA A 67 18.50 1.48 8.64
N ALA A 68 17.27 1.62 9.11
CA ALA A 68 16.20 0.64 8.90
C ALA A 68 15.05 1.28 8.12
N ILE A 69 14.55 0.56 7.13
CA ILE A 69 13.36 0.94 6.34
C ILE A 69 12.28 -0.12 6.59
N LEU A 70 11.08 0.35 6.91
CA LEU A 70 9.93 -0.51 7.14
C LEU A 70 8.84 -0.15 6.12
N LEU A 71 8.42 -1.12 5.32
CA LEU A 71 7.31 -0.95 4.36
C LEU A 71 5.97 -1.32 5.04
N SER A 72 5.82 -0.95 6.29
CA SER A 72 4.65 -1.11 7.11
C SER A 72 4.66 -0.02 8.17
N VAL A 73 3.51 0.33 8.69
CA VAL A 73 3.36 1.30 9.79
C VAL A 73 2.67 0.69 11.02
N GLU A 74 2.33 -0.60 10.94
CA GLU A 74 1.80 -1.37 12.06
C GLU A 74 2.89 -2.30 12.61
N HIS A 75 3.23 -2.11 13.87
CA HIS A 75 4.30 -2.83 14.56
C HIS A 75 3.88 -3.20 15.96
N SER A 76 4.52 -4.22 16.55
CA SER A 76 4.36 -4.53 17.97
C SER A 76 4.93 -3.40 18.85
N ASP A 77 4.46 -3.32 20.09
CA ASP A 77 5.00 -2.37 21.06
C ASP A 77 6.51 -2.60 21.30
N THR A 78 6.95 -3.84 21.27
CA THR A 78 8.36 -4.23 21.40
C THR A 78 9.19 -3.64 20.26
N VAL A 79 8.74 -3.81 19.01
CA VAL A 79 9.43 -3.26 17.84
C VAL A 79 9.45 -1.73 17.88
N ARG A 80 8.33 -1.10 18.20
CA ARG A 80 8.27 0.36 18.35
C ARG A 80 9.26 0.86 19.40
N HIS A 81 9.36 0.17 20.53
CA HIS A 81 10.31 0.52 21.59
C HIS A 81 11.76 0.39 21.10
N TRP A 82 12.13 -0.72 20.48
CA TRP A 82 13.48 -0.91 19.94
C TRP A 82 13.86 0.16 18.93
N LEU A 83 12.98 0.44 17.98
CA LEU A 83 13.25 1.39 16.91
C LEU A 83 13.29 2.85 17.40
N LYS A 84 12.46 3.22 18.39
CA LYS A 84 12.52 4.55 19.01
C LYS A 84 13.82 4.80 19.76
N ASN A 85 14.42 3.74 20.31
CA ASN A 85 15.67 3.81 21.06
C ASN A 85 16.90 3.44 20.21
N ALA A 86 16.72 3.12 18.93
CA ALA A 86 17.82 2.83 18.03
C ALA A 86 18.63 4.11 17.75
N SER A 87 19.94 3.96 17.63
CA SER A 87 20.85 5.07 17.29
C SER A 87 20.96 5.34 15.80
N ILE A 88 20.13 4.70 14.99
CA ILE A 88 20.09 4.79 13.53
C ILE A 88 18.78 5.41 13.06
N PRO A 89 18.76 6.07 11.88
CA PRO A 89 17.53 6.52 11.27
C PRO A 89 16.58 5.34 10.96
N VAL A 90 15.28 5.56 11.18
CA VAL A 90 14.22 4.60 10.88
C VAL A 90 13.20 5.28 9.97
N MET A 91 12.94 4.68 8.81
CA MET A 91 11.97 5.17 7.83
C MET A 91 10.79 4.20 7.72
N GLU A 92 9.61 4.66 8.13
CA GLU A 92 8.35 3.99 7.78
C GLU A 92 7.83 4.57 6.47
N MET A 93 7.53 3.73 5.48
CA MET A 93 7.13 4.22 4.17
C MET A 93 5.92 3.46 3.59
N GLY A 94 5.27 4.10 2.63
CA GLY A 94 4.09 3.59 1.93
C GLY A 94 2.81 4.26 2.38
N ALA A 95 2.54 4.31 3.67
CA ALA A 95 1.40 4.98 4.27
C ALA A 95 1.83 6.04 5.28
N MET A 96 1.07 7.13 5.37
CA MET A 96 1.27 8.15 6.40
C MET A 96 0.62 7.73 7.72
N ARG A 97 1.32 7.99 8.81
CA ARG A 97 0.84 7.74 10.17
C ARG A 97 0.97 9.01 11.02
N ALA A 98 0.01 9.24 11.92
CA ALA A 98 0.02 10.44 12.78
C ALA A 98 1.14 10.41 13.85
N ASP A 99 1.56 9.22 14.27
CA ASP A 99 2.56 8.99 15.32
C ASP A 99 3.70 8.07 14.83
N PRO A 100 4.47 8.49 13.80
CA PRO A 100 5.54 7.66 13.27
C PRO A 100 6.63 7.43 14.32
N ILE A 101 7.40 6.35 14.13
CA ILE A 101 8.54 6.02 15.01
C ILE A 101 9.61 7.09 14.91
N ASP A 102 10.00 7.45 13.69
CA ASP A 102 11.01 8.46 13.38
C ASP A 102 10.62 9.19 12.09
N MET A 103 11.06 8.71 10.94
CA MET A 103 10.74 9.28 9.62
C MET A 103 9.56 8.53 8.98
N ASN A 104 8.72 9.26 8.25
CA ASN A 104 7.57 8.63 7.58
C ASN A 104 7.25 9.32 6.26
N ILE A 105 7.19 8.56 5.18
CA ILE A 105 6.80 9.02 3.84
C ILE A 105 5.83 8.02 3.22
N GLY A 106 4.72 8.51 2.72
CA GLY A 106 3.70 7.70 2.07
C GLY A 106 2.52 8.51 1.60
N ILE A 107 1.43 7.83 1.30
CA ILE A 107 0.16 8.45 0.93
C ILE A 107 -0.80 8.51 2.14
N ASP A 108 -1.75 9.43 2.05
CA ASP A 108 -2.93 9.44 2.93
C ASP A 108 -3.97 8.48 2.36
N ASN A 109 -4.05 7.28 2.94
CA ASN A 109 -4.97 6.24 2.46
C ASN A 109 -6.45 6.61 2.67
N VAL A 110 -6.77 7.35 3.73
CA VAL A 110 -8.15 7.82 3.97
C VAL A 110 -8.58 8.77 2.88
N ALA A 111 -7.75 9.78 2.59
CA ALA A 111 -8.03 10.76 1.55
C ALA A 111 -8.10 10.12 0.16
N ALA A 112 -7.19 9.22 -0.17
CA ALA A 112 -7.15 8.53 -1.46
C ALA A 112 -8.39 7.65 -1.68
N MET A 113 -8.79 6.87 -0.67
CA MET A 113 -9.97 6.02 -0.77
C MET A 113 -11.26 6.84 -0.78
N TYR A 114 -11.30 7.93 -0.03
CA TYR A 114 -12.42 8.87 -0.08
C TYR A 114 -12.59 9.44 -1.50
N GLU A 115 -11.53 9.94 -2.12
CA GLU A 115 -11.57 10.53 -3.46
C GLU A 115 -11.99 9.49 -4.52
N LEU A 116 -11.46 8.28 -4.46
CA LEU A 116 -11.84 7.19 -5.37
C LEU A 116 -13.33 6.85 -5.24
N THR A 117 -13.83 6.71 -4.02
CA THR A 117 -15.24 6.38 -3.75
C THR A 117 -16.17 7.52 -4.17
N GLU A 118 -15.80 8.77 -3.87
CA GLU A 118 -16.53 9.96 -4.33
C GLU A 118 -16.69 9.98 -5.85
N MET A 119 -15.63 9.68 -6.59
CA MET A 119 -15.68 9.63 -8.05
C MET A 119 -16.69 8.57 -8.54
N VAL A 120 -16.70 7.38 -7.93
CA VAL A 120 -17.66 6.31 -8.27
C VAL A 120 -19.10 6.77 -8.01
N ILE A 121 -19.34 7.39 -6.85
CA ILE A 121 -20.68 7.93 -6.49
C ILE A 121 -21.12 9.02 -7.47
N GLN A 122 -20.24 9.94 -7.82
CA GLN A 122 -20.52 11.02 -8.76
C GLN A 122 -20.85 10.52 -10.17
N ARG A 123 -20.44 9.31 -10.52
CA ARG A 123 -20.84 8.65 -11.78
C ARG A 123 -22.22 7.99 -11.74
N GLY A 124 -22.91 8.08 -10.60
CA GLY A 124 -24.30 7.62 -10.43
C GLY A 124 -24.45 6.24 -9.82
N TYR A 125 -23.38 5.57 -9.45
CA TYR A 125 -23.45 4.27 -8.76
C TYR A 125 -23.91 4.45 -7.31
N GLN A 126 -24.73 3.52 -6.82
CA GLN A 126 -25.34 3.62 -5.49
C GLN A 126 -25.11 2.38 -4.62
N ASN A 127 -25.00 1.21 -5.24
CA ASN A 127 -24.83 -0.08 -4.56
C ASN A 127 -23.36 -0.52 -4.67
N ILE A 128 -22.50 0.18 -3.93
CA ILE A 128 -21.05 0.10 -4.07
C ILE A 128 -20.50 -0.87 -3.03
N GLY A 129 -19.67 -1.83 -3.48
CA GLY A 129 -18.93 -2.74 -2.63
C GLY A 129 -17.47 -2.34 -2.46
N LEU A 130 -16.86 -2.77 -1.36
CA LEU A 130 -15.44 -2.61 -1.08
C LEU A 130 -14.79 -3.98 -0.89
N LEU A 131 -13.85 -4.32 -1.77
CA LEU A 131 -13.07 -5.55 -1.69
C LEU A 131 -11.67 -5.26 -1.17
N CYS A 132 -11.38 -5.81 0.01
CA CYS A 132 -10.07 -5.86 0.65
C CYS A 132 -9.60 -7.32 0.72
N ALA A 133 -8.32 -7.54 0.88
CA ALA A 133 -7.75 -8.88 1.04
C ALA A 133 -6.48 -8.81 1.89
N ASN A 134 -6.45 -9.62 2.95
CA ASN A 134 -5.30 -9.81 3.84
C ASN A 134 -4.60 -8.51 4.27
N GLN A 135 -5.39 -7.44 4.45
CA GLN A 135 -4.84 -6.17 4.90
C GLN A 135 -4.54 -6.21 6.39
N GLU A 136 -3.43 -5.61 6.78
CA GLU A 136 -3.15 -5.29 8.17
C GLU A 136 -4.33 -4.48 8.74
N GLN A 137 -4.63 -4.69 10.01
CA GLN A 137 -5.82 -4.10 10.62
C GLN A 137 -5.84 -2.57 10.49
N TRP A 138 -4.70 -1.91 10.68
CA TRP A 138 -4.60 -0.46 10.56
C TRP A 138 -4.89 0.04 9.14
N ILE A 139 -4.28 -0.56 8.11
CA ILE A 139 -4.53 -0.20 6.70
C ILE A 139 -5.98 -0.46 6.31
N PHE A 140 -6.55 -1.59 6.74
CA PHE A 140 -7.95 -1.88 6.50
C PHE A 140 -8.86 -0.80 7.08
N GLN A 141 -8.61 -0.36 8.31
CA GLN A 141 -9.37 0.72 8.95
C GLN A 141 -9.23 2.04 8.19
N GLN A 142 -8.05 2.37 7.66
CA GLN A 142 -7.83 3.58 6.87
C GLN A 142 -8.66 3.55 5.56
N HIS A 143 -8.61 2.46 4.82
CA HIS A 143 -9.41 2.29 3.60
C HIS A 143 -10.90 2.32 3.92
N LEU A 144 -11.33 1.59 4.94
CA LEU A 144 -12.71 1.56 5.38
C LEU A 144 -13.21 2.95 5.78
N GLN A 145 -12.40 3.72 6.52
CA GLN A 145 -12.75 5.08 6.93
C GLN A 145 -12.97 6.01 5.74
N GLY A 146 -12.09 5.99 4.75
CA GLY A 146 -12.24 6.80 3.53
C GLY A 146 -13.51 6.42 2.75
N TRP A 147 -13.75 5.13 2.58
CA TRP A 147 -14.93 4.61 1.92
C TRP A 147 -16.21 4.94 2.67
N TYR A 148 -16.26 4.70 3.99
CA TYR A 148 -17.39 5.08 4.84
C TYR A 148 -17.71 6.56 4.74
N LYS A 149 -16.72 7.42 4.84
CA LYS A 149 -16.87 8.86 4.79
C LYS A 149 -17.55 9.32 3.50
N ALA A 150 -17.16 8.77 2.35
CA ALA A 150 -17.77 9.07 1.06
C ALA A 150 -19.22 8.54 0.99
N MET A 151 -19.43 7.27 1.36
CA MET A 151 -20.76 6.64 1.31
C MET A 151 -21.77 7.37 2.20
N LEU A 152 -21.40 7.68 3.45
CA LEU A 152 -22.29 8.36 4.40
C LEU A 152 -22.59 9.80 3.98
N ARG A 153 -21.62 10.51 3.40
CA ARG A 153 -21.84 11.86 2.88
C ARG A 153 -22.98 11.91 1.85
N HIS A 154 -23.13 10.85 1.08
CA HIS A 154 -24.15 10.72 0.04
C HIS A 154 -25.37 9.90 0.48
N HIS A 155 -25.52 9.62 1.77
CA HIS A 155 -26.60 8.81 2.32
C HIS A 155 -26.72 7.41 1.71
N LEU A 156 -25.58 6.83 1.28
CA LEU A 156 -25.52 5.48 0.75
C LEU A 156 -25.15 4.49 1.86
N SER A 157 -25.64 3.25 1.72
CA SER A 157 -25.41 2.19 2.71
C SER A 157 -23.97 1.64 2.63
N PRO A 158 -23.15 1.76 3.70
CA PRO A 158 -21.76 1.34 3.71
C PRO A 158 -21.59 -0.08 4.27
N ASN A 159 -22.38 -1.06 3.80
CA ASN A 159 -22.42 -2.41 4.37
C ASN A 159 -21.84 -3.51 3.47
N ARG A 160 -21.51 -3.21 2.20
CA ARG A 160 -21.02 -4.19 1.24
C ARG A 160 -19.51 -4.28 1.27
N VAL A 161 -18.95 -4.90 2.31
CA VAL A 161 -17.50 -4.99 2.52
C VAL A 161 -17.10 -6.45 2.70
N ILE A 162 -16.06 -6.86 1.96
CA ILE A 162 -15.36 -8.12 2.20
C ILE A 162 -13.87 -7.81 2.40
N ASN A 163 -13.30 -8.26 3.52
CA ASN A 163 -11.85 -8.35 3.72
C ASN A 163 -11.48 -9.83 3.72
N ALA A 164 -11.08 -10.35 2.56
CA ALA A 164 -10.78 -11.76 2.39
C ALA A 164 -9.50 -12.15 3.14
N ALA A 165 -9.53 -13.26 3.86
CA ALA A 165 -8.35 -13.86 4.51
C ALA A 165 -7.47 -14.59 3.48
N MET A 166 -7.13 -13.94 2.37
CA MET A 166 -6.41 -14.45 1.22
C MET A 166 -5.49 -13.36 0.69
N PRO A 167 -4.39 -13.70 -0.02
CA PRO A 167 -3.48 -12.69 -0.60
C PRO A 167 -4.20 -11.74 -1.56
N PRO A 168 -3.79 -10.45 -1.63
CA PRO A 168 -4.37 -9.47 -2.56
C PRO A 168 -3.86 -9.67 -3.98
N ASN A 169 -4.31 -10.71 -4.65
CA ASN A 169 -3.88 -11.10 -5.99
C ASN A 169 -5.08 -11.31 -6.94
N PHE A 170 -4.78 -11.63 -8.20
CA PHE A 170 -5.79 -11.88 -9.24
C PHE A 170 -6.76 -13.01 -8.87
N SER A 171 -6.22 -14.12 -8.35
CA SER A 171 -7.04 -15.29 -7.98
C SER A 171 -8.05 -14.96 -6.89
N THR A 172 -7.65 -14.17 -5.92
CA THR A 172 -8.55 -13.71 -4.84
C THR A 172 -9.63 -12.79 -5.38
N GLY A 173 -9.29 -11.84 -6.26
CA GLY A 173 -10.28 -10.98 -6.91
C GLY A 173 -11.31 -11.77 -7.69
N ALA A 174 -10.87 -12.76 -8.47
CA ALA A 174 -11.74 -13.65 -9.22
C ALA A 174 -12.65 -14.50 -8.30
N ALA A 175 -12.11 -15.00 -7.20
CA ALA A 175 -12.87 -15.83 -6.24
C ALA A 175 -13.89 -15.02 -5.44
N GLN A 176 -13.60 -13.76 -5.12
CA GLN A 176 -14.47 -12.92 -4.28
C GLN A 176 -15.61 -12.25 -5.07
N LEU A 177 -15.49 -12.05 -6.38
CA LEU A 177 -16.56 -11.45 -7.16
C LEU A 177 -17.88 -12.23 -7.04
N PRO A 178 -17.93 -13.56 -7.21
CA PRO A 178 -19.15 -14.33 -7.00
C PRO A 178 -19.74 -14.16 -5.60
N GLU A 179 -18.91 -14.08 -4.57
CA GLU A 179 -19.36 -13.88 -3.20
C GLU A 179 -20.06 -12.52 -3.02
N PHE A 180 -19.55 -11.45 -3.65
CA PHE A 180 -20.22 -10.15 -3.68
C PHE A 180 -21.58 -10.22 -4.37
N LEU A 181 -21.65 -10.88 -5.53
CA LEU A 181 -22.88 -10.99 -6.31
C LEU A 181 -23.93 -11.85 -5.60
N LEU A 182 -23.50 -12.86 -4.86
CA LEU A 182 -24.36 -13.71 -4.06
C LEU A 182 -24.92 -12.96 -2.84
N ALA A 183 -24.05 -12.24 -2.13
CA ALA A 183 -24.43 -11.50 -0.92
C ALA A 183 -25.26 -10.25 -1.25
N TRP A 184 -24.93 -9.57 -2.35
CA TRP A 184 -25.54 -8.31 -2.77
C TRP A 184 -25.85 -8.33 -4.28
N PRO A 185 -26.97 -8.98 -4.70
CA PRO A 185 -27.34 -9.06 -6.12
C PRO A 185 -27.53 -7.70 -6.81
N GLU A 186 -27.80 -6.65 -6.03
CA GLU A 186 -27.98 -5.29 -6.49
C GLU A 186 -26.68 -4.53 -6.77
N LEU A 187 -25.51 -5.14 -6.49
CA LEU A 187 -24.19 -4.50 -6.65
C LEU A 187 -24.05 -3.88 -8.06
N ASP A 188 -23.73 -2.60 -8.12
CA ASP A 188 -23.52 -1.87 -9.36
C ASP A 188 -22.09 -1.34 -9.56
N ALA A 189 -21.29 -1.29 -8.50
CA ALA A 189 -19.88 -0.95 -8.56
C ALA A 189 -19.09 -1.69 -7.49
N LEU A 190 -17.85 -2.05 -7.82
CA LEU A 190 -16.88 -2.69 -6.92
C LEU A 190 -15.61 -1.86 -6.84
N VAL A 191 -15.32 -1.35 -5.64
CA VAL A 191 -14.07 -0.68 -5.32
C VAL A 191 -13.13 -1.70 -4.72
N CYS A 192 -11.94 -1.88 -5.32
CA CYS A 192 -10.92 -2.80 -4.87
C CYS A 192 -9.71 -2.02 -4.33
N VAL A 193 -9.08 -2.51 -3.27
CA VAL A 193 -7.92 -1.87 -2.64
C VAL A 193 -6.60 -2.14 -3.38
N SER A 194 -6.63 -2.92 -4.45
CA SER A 194 -5.50 -3.12 -5.38
C SER A 194 -5.98 -3.38 -6.79
N ASP A 195 -5.13 -3.08 -7.77
CA ASP A 195 -5.42 -3.34 -9.19
C ASP A 195 -5.45 -4.85 -9.48
N GLU A 196 -4.66 -5.64 -8.78
CA GLU A 196 -4.65 -7.11 -8.93
C GLU A 196 -5.98 -7.72 -8.52
N LEU A 197 -6.57 -7.28 -7.42
CA LEU A 197 -7.93 -7.68 -7.02
C LEU A 197 -8.96 -7.25 -8.05
N ALA A 198 -8.88 -5.99 -8.49
CA ALA A 198 -9.80 -5.44 -9.49
C ALA A 198 -9.72 -6.20 -10.82
N CYS A 199 -8.51 -6.47 -11.32
CA CYS A 199 -8.32 -7.23 -12.56
C CYS A 199 -8.78 -8.67 -12.42
N GLY A 200 -8.56 -9.31 -11.28
CA GLY A 200 -9.13 -10.63 -10.98
C GLY A 200 -10.65 -10.63 -11.10
N ALA A 201 -11.31 -9.63 -10.53
CA ALA A 201 -12.75 -9.42 -10.67
C ALA A 201 -13.17 -9.19 -12.12
N LEU A 202 -12.40 -8.41 -12.90
CA LEU A 202 -12.66 -8.20 -14.34
C LEU A 202 -12.61 -9.51 -15.13
N TYR A 203 -11.61 -10.35 -14.89
CA TYR A 203 -11.49 -11.65 -15.56
C TYR A 203 -12.66 -12.57 -15.21
N GLU A 204 -13.13 -12.55 -13.97
CA GLU A 204 -14.32 -13.31 -13.57
C GLU A 204 -15.60 -12.74 -14.21
N CYS A 205 -15.72 -11.41 -14.34
CA CYS A 205 -16.82 -10.78 -15.08
C CYS A 205 -16.85 -11.26 -16.54
N GLN A 206 -15.70 -11.35 -17.20
CA GLN A 206 -15.60 -11.86 -18.57
C GLN A 206 -16.10 -13.31 -18.66
N ARG A 207 -15.68 -14.18 -17.75
CA ARG A 207 -16.12 -15.58 -17.71
C ARG A 207 -17.63 -15.72 -17.51
N ARG A 208 -18.22 -14.80 -16.76
CA ARG A 208 -19.67 -14.79 -16.46
C ARG A 208 -20.47 -13.93 -17.42
N ARG A 209 -19.82 -13.32 -18.44
CA ARG A 209 -20.46 -12.41 -19.40
C ARG A 209 -21.13 -11.21 -18.74
N ILE A 210 -20.59 -10.74 -17.63
CA ILE A 210 -20.96 -9.50 -16.96
C ILE A 210 -20.24 -8.37 -17.68
N LYS A 211 -20.98 -7.38 -18.19
CA LYS A 211 -20.42 -6.24 -18.90
C LYS A 211 -19.88 -5.20 -17.91
N VAL A 212 -18.64 -4.80 -18.10
CA VAL A 212 -17.99 -3.74 -17.33
C VAL A 212 -17.77 -2.54 -18.24
N PRO A 213 -18.27 -1.34 -17.93
CA PRO A 213 -18.96 -0.94 -16.69
C PRO A 213 -20.49 -1.06 -16.69
N ASP A 214 -21.10 -1.54 -17.77
CA ASP A 214 -22.56 -1.44 -17.99
C ASP A 214 -23.37 -2.21 -16.93
N ASP A 215 -22.97 -3.44 -16.61
CA ASP A 215 -23.63 -4.25 -15.58
C ASP A 215 -22.99 -4.04 -14.20
N LEU A 216 -21.67 -3.83 -14.17
CA LEU A 216 -20.88 -3.64 -12.95
C LEU A 216 -19.66 -2.78 -13.26
N ALA A 217 -19.52 -1.65 -12.59
CA ALA A 217 -18.27 -0.89 -12.61
C ALA A 217 -17.24 -1.52 -11.67
N VAL A 218 -15.97 -1.49 -12.06
CA VAL A 218 -14.86 -2.00 -11.25
C VAL A 218 -13.74 -0.95 -11.23
N VAL A 219 -13.26 -0.60 -10.04
CA VAL A 219 -12.14 0.32 -9.88
C VAL A 219 -11.07 -0.28 -8.98
N GLY A 220 -9.83 0.09 -9.24
CA GLY A 220 -8.65 -0.40 -8.53
C GLY A 220 -7.94 0.68 -7.73
N PHE A 221 -6.75 0.33 -7.26
CA PHE A 221 -5.92 1.17 -6.43
C PHE A 221 -4.45 0.82 -6.67
N GLY A 222 -3.62 1.78 -7.08
CA GLY A 222 -2.20 1.60 -7.32
C GLY A 222 -1.68 2.13 -8.65
N ASP A 223 -2.44 1.99 -9.73
CA ASP A 223 -2.02 2.24 -11.12
C ASP A 223 -0.84 1.36 -11.53
N SER A 224 -0.93 0.07 -11.24
CA SER A 224 0.04 -0.93 -11.71
C SER A 224 -0.07 -1.14 -13.23
N ASP A 225 0.96 -1.75 -13.81
CA ASP A 225 1.05 -1.93 -15.27
C ASP A 225 -0.17 -2.65 -15.86
N VAL A 226 -0.68 -3.67 -15.15
CA VAL A 226 -1.87 -4.43 -15.59
C VAL A 226 -3.12 -3.57 -15.73
N SER A 227 -3.25 -2.48 -14.97
CA SER A 227 -4.42 -1.60 -15.04
C SER A 227 -4.60 -0.93 -16.41
N ARG A 228 -3.51 -0.80 -17.16
CA ARG A 228 -3.49 -0.16 -18.50
C ARG A 228 -3.83 -1.12 -19.62
N VAL A 229 -3.59 -2.41 -19.41
CA VAL A 229 -3.69 -3.43 -20.47
C VAL A 229 -4.80 -4.44 -20.26
N CYS A 230 -5.44 -4.47 -19.09
CA CYS A 230 -6.61 -5.30 -18.85
C CYS A 230 -7.82 -4.83 -19.68
N GLN A 231 -8.84 -5.66 -19.79
CA GLN A 231 -10.03 -5.36 -20.60
C GLN A 231 -11.29 -5.37 -19.71
N PRO A 232 -12.00 -4.21 -19.63
CA PRO A 232 -11.59 -2.88 -20.12
C PRO A 232 -10.41 -2.33 -19.29
N PRO A 233 -9.69 -1.31 -19.81
CA PRO A 233 -8.66 -0.62 -19.02
C PRO A 233 -9.23 -0.09 -17.71
N LEU A 234 -8.49 -0.29 -16.62
CA LEU A 234 -8.98 -0.10 -15.26
C LEU A 234 -8.84 1.35 -14.78
N THR A 235 -9.98 1.94 -14.40
CA THR A 235 -10.01 3.15 -13.59
C THR A 235 -9.44 2.84 -12.21
N THR A 236 -8.49 3.64 -11.73
CA THR A 236 -7.76 3.37 -10.50
C THR A 236 -7.29 4.65 -9.82
N MET A 237 -6.98 4.57 -8.53
CA MET A 237 -6.24 5.60 -7.81
C MET A 237 -4.75 5.37 -8.02
N ALA A 238 -4.07 6.27 -8.71
CA ALA A 238 -2.64 6.17 -8.93
C ALA A 238 -1.86 6.50 -7.66
N VAL A 239 -1.05 5.54 -7.21
CA VAL A 239 -0.10 5.71 -6.12
C VAL A 239 1.30 5.81 -6.72
N PRO A 240 2.04 6.91 -6.49
CA PRO A 240 3.35 7.12 -7.10
C PRO A 240 4.44 6.35 -6.33
N HIS A 241 4.42 5.03 -6.40
CA HIS A 241 5.29 4.15 -5.61
C HIS A 241 6.78 4.44 -5.80
N ARG A 242 7.23 4.63 -7.05
CA ARG A 242 8.64 4.97 -7.31
C ARG A 242 9.03 6.31 -6.68
N LYS A 243 8.16 7.31 -6.78
CA LYS A 243 8.37 8.63 -6.17
C LYS A 243 8.43 8.53 -4.64
N ILE A 244 7.57 7.71 -4.02
CA ILE A 244 7.64 7.43 -2.58
C ILE A 244 9.01 6.88 -2.21
N GLY A 245 9.52 5.92 -2.97
CA GLY A 245 10.86 5.36 -2.78
C GLY A 245 11.98 6.39 -2.95
N ILE A 246 11.90 7.22 -3.98
CA ILE A 246 12.87 8.30 -4.24
C ILE A 246 12.88 9.32 -3.09
N GLU A 247 11.73 9.79 -2.68
CA GLU A 247 11.62 10.78 -1.59
C GLU A 247 12.06 10.20 -0.24
N ALA A 248 11.72 8.94 0.03
CA ALA A 248 12.21 8.24 1.21
C ALA A 248 13.74 8.09 1.19
N GLY A 249 14.30 7.73 0.04
CA GLY A 249 15.76 7.62 -0.13
C GLY A 249 16.47 8.96 0.08
N LYS A 250 15.94 10.04 -0.47
CA LYS A 250 16.49 11.40 -0.28
C LYS A 250 16.46 11.83 1.19
N ALA A 251 15.33 11.61 1.85
CA ALA A 251 15.16 11.93 3.26
C ALA A 251 16.14 11.14 4.15
N LEU A 252 16.28 9.84 3.89
CA LEU A 252 17.25 8.99 4.59
C LEU A 252 18.68 9.45 4.37
N LEU A 253 19.04 9.77 3.12
CA LEU A 253 20.39 10.22 2.78
C LEU A 253 20.73 11.53 3.46
N GLU A 254 19.79 12.49 3.51
CA GLU A 254 19.95 13.72 4.27
C GLU A 254 20.22 13.45 5.75
N ARG A 255 19.43 12.56 6.35
CA ARG A 255 19.59 12.20 7.78
C ARG A 255 20.90 11.45 8.04
N LEU A 256 21.36 10.59 7.14
CA LEU A 256 22.64 9.89 7.23
C LEU A 256 23.85 10.83 7.09
N ASN A 257 23.67 11.99 6.49
CA ASN A 257 24.65 13.07 6.37
C ASN A 257 24.48 14.15 7.44
N ASP A 258 23.92 13.82 8.58
CA ASP A 258 23.69 14.72 9.72
C ASP A 258 22.75 15.91 9.44
N GLY A 259 21.92 15.80 8.42
CA GLY A 259 20.85 16.75 8.12
C GLY A 259 19.65 16.59 9.06
N ASP A 260 18.81 17.60 9.09
CA ASP A 260 17.60 17.64 9.94
C ASP A 260 16.35 17.59 9.08
N TRP A 261 16.08 16.40 8.51
CA TRP A 261 14.86 16.19 7.74
C TRP A 261 13.64 16.14 8.67
N ARG A 262 12.64 16.99 8.41
CA ARG A 262 11.40 17.11 9.21
C ARG A 262 10.12 17.22 8.40
N ASP A 263 10.18 17.00 7.09
CA ASP A 263 8.99 17.10 6.25
C ASP A 263 8.19 15.79 6.30
N HIS A 264 6.96 15.87 6.83
CA HIS A 264 6.04 14.75 6.98
C HIS A 264 4.77 14.93 6.12
N LYS A 265 4.88 15.61 4.98
CA LYS A 265 3.74 15.78 4.08
C LYS A 265 3.47 14.50 3.29
N PRO A 266 2.20 14.10 3.12
CA PRO A 266 1.87 12.96 2.29
C PRO A 266 2.27 13.21 0.83
N ILE A 267 2.69 12.15 0.14
CA ILE A 267 2.89 12.17 -1.30
C ILE A 267 1.50 12.09 -1.96
N ALA A 268 1.25 12.96 -2.94
CA ALA A 268 -0.06 13.03 -3.59
C ALA A 268 -0.34 11.77 -4.42
N SER A 269 -1.53 11.20 -4.24
CA SER A 269 -2.15 10.24 -5.16
C SER A 269 -3.07 10.98 -6.14
N SER A 270 -3.46 10.34 -7.24
CA SER A 270 -4.33 10.94 -8.26
C SER A 270 -5.22 9.91 -8.95
N LEU A 271 -6.43 10.33 -9.33
CA LEU A 271 -7.34 9.49 -10.09
C LEU A 271 -6.84 9.28 -11.52
N CYS A 272 -6.84 8.03 -11.96
CA CYS A 272 -6.62 7.61 -13.34
C CYS A 272 -7.93 7.09 -13.92
N LEU A 273 -8.65 7.92 -14.66
CA LEU A 273 -9.93 7.57 -15.27
C LEU A 273 -9.70 6.78 -16.55
N ARG A 274 -10.27 5.58 -16.63
CA ARG A 274 -10.24 4.69 -17.80
C ARG A 274 -11.66 4.17 -18.10
N GLU A 275 -11.77 2.97 -18.65
CA GLU A 275 -13.04 2.46 -19.22
C GLU A 275 -13.84 1.55 -18.27
N SER A 276 -13.29 1.16 -17.13
CA SER A 276 -13.96 0.21 -16.21
C SER A 276 -15.01 0.83 -15.29
N CYS A 277 -15.11 2.14 -15.32
CA CYS A 277 -16.07 2.87 -14.48
C CYS A 277 -16.57 4.13 -15.18
#